data_fd6609d0ac6c6f4947bea2cebd4917fd
#
_entry.id   fd6609d0ac6c6f4947bea2cebd4917fd
#
_cell.length_a   1.000
_cell.length_b   1.000
_cell.length_c   1.000
_cell.angle_alpha   90.00
_cell.angle_beta   90.00
_cell.angle_gamma   90.00
#
_symmetry.space_group_name_H-M   'P 1'
#
loop_
_entity.id
_entity.type
_entity.pdbx_description
1 polymer ?
#
loop_
_entity_poly.entity_id
_entity_poly.type
_entity_poly.pdbx_seq_one_letter_code
_entity_poly.pdbx_strand_id
1 'polypeptide(L)'
;RRSKKLLIYYNIDTPLRSHHKFNEHKEVGKVVDKILSGEKIALISDAGTPGISDPGFLAVRTCLENNIEVECLPGATALVPALVNSGIPFERFVFEGFLPVKKGRKTRLEKLTNEDRTMIFYESPHKLLKTLNDFSNSFGADRKISVSREITKIYEETIRGSVEHIINLFTDKIPKGEFVIIV
;
A
#
# COMPACT_ATOMS: atom_id res chain seq x y z
N ARG A 1 -15.08 7.61 6.80
CA ARG A 1 -16.44 7.07 6.52
C ARG A 1 -16.52 5.57 6.85
N ARG A 2 -15.51 4.77 6.49
CA ARG A 2 -15.41 3.32 6.82
C ARG A 2 -15.16 3.12 8.30
N SER A 3 -14.21 3.83 8.88
CA SER A 3 -13.85 3.78 10.30
C SER A 3 -15.05 4.03 11.21
N LYS A 4 -15.95 4.98 10.85
CA LYS A 4 -17.15 5.25 11.65
C LYS A 4 -18.07 4.03 11.78
N LYS A 5 -18.20 3.20 10.75
CA LYS A 5 -19.00 1.96 10.80
C LYS A 5 -18.41 0.97 11.80
N LEU A 6 -17.08 0.85 11.81
CA LEU A 6 -16.38 -0.03 12.74
C LEU A 6 -16.56 0.42 14.20
N LEU A 7 -16.40 1.71 14.47
CA LEU A 7 -16.58 2.26 15.81
C LEU A 7 -18.02 2.05 16.32
N ILE A 8 -19.02 2.28 15.46
CA ILE A 8 -20.44 2.01 15.82
C ILE A 8 -20.64 0.52 16.13
N TYR A 9 -20.07 -0.37 15.32
CA TYR A 9 -20.20 -1.82 15.53
C TYR A 9 -19.61 -2.28 16.89
N TYR A 10 -18.51 -1.66 17.32
CA TYR A 10 -17.88 -1.94 18.61
C TYR A 10 -18.34 -1.05 19.76
N ASN A 11 -19.38 -0.24 19.58
CA ASN A 11 -19.89 0.72 20.58
C ASN A 11 -18.79 1.67 21.10
N ILE A 12 -17.90 2.12 20.23
CA ILE A 12 -16.84 3.07 20.55
C ILE A 12 -17.31 4.48 20.21
N ASP A 13 -17.50 5.31 21.24
CA ASP A 13 -17.91 6.71 21.11
C ASP A 13 -16.71 7.66 21.30
N THR A 14 -15.71 7.51 20.44
CA THR A 14 -14.53 8.37 20.46
C THR A 14 -14.57 9.36 19.30
N PRO A 15 -14.28 10.65 19.53
CA PRO A 15 -14.29 11.66 18.50
C PRO A 15 -13.32 11.32 17.35
N LEU A 16 -13.81 11.33 16.11
CA LEU A 16 -13.02 11.08 14.91
C LEU A 16 -12.53 12.39 14.31
N ARG A 17 -11.27 12.42 13.94
CA ARG A 17 -10.68 13.47 13.11
C ARG A 17 -10.16 12.87 11.81
N SER A 18 -10.29 13.61 10.71
CA SER A 18 -9.73 13.18 9.43
C SER A 18 -8.22 13.40 9.40
N HIS A 19 -7.47 12.37 8.98
CA HIS A 19 -6.05 12.44 8.73
C HIS A 19 -5.79 11.89 7.34
N HIS A 20 -5.33 12.74 6.42
CA HIS A 20 -5.09 12.36 5.03
C HIS A 20 -3.96 13.21 4.42
N LYS A 21 -3.43 12.76 3.30
CA LYS A 21 -2.27 13.36 2.63
C LYS A 21 -2.33 14.89 2.47
N PHE A 22 -3.53 15.45 2.32
CA PHE A 22 -3.70 16.91 2.07
C PHE A 22 -3.81 17.75 3.35
N ASN A 23 -4.06 17.12 4.52
CA ASN A 23 -4.15 17.85 5.79
C ASN A 23 -3.09 17.45 6.81
N GLU A 24 -2.29 16.41 6.55
CA GLU A 24 -1.32 15.82 7.47
C GLU A 24 -0.41 16.90 8.08
N HIS A 25 0.20 17.77 7.26
CA HIS A 25 1.06 18.85 7.73
C HIS A 25 0.35 19.87 8.65
N LYS A 26 -0.93 20.11 8.42
CA LYS A 26 -1.71 21.07 9.24
C LYS A 26 -2.18 20.45 10.55
N GLU A 27 -2.46 19.16 10.53
CA GLU A 27 -3.07 18.47 11.69
C GLU A 27 -2.03 17.88 12.64
N VAL A 28 -0.80 17.60 12.18
CA VAL A 28 0.22 16.93 12.99
C VAL A 28 0.56 17.71 14.28
N GLY A 29 0.70 19.03 14.21
CA GLY A 29 0.95 19.87 15.39
C GLY A 29 -0.14 19.72 16.44
N LYS A 30 -1.41 19.78 16.02
CA LYS A 30 -2.56 19.60 16.92
C LYS A 30 -2.62 18.20 17.54
N VAL A 31 -2.15 17.18 16.82
CA VAL A 31 -2.04 15.82 17.36
C VAL A 31 -1.03 15.80 18.49
N VAL A 32 0.16 16.36 18.28
CA VAL A 32 1.23 16.45 19.28
C VAL A 32 0.76 17.24 20.51
N ASP A 33 0.17 18.43 20.32
CA ASP A 33 -0.32 19.28 21.43
C ASP A 33 -1.32 18.53 22.31
N LYS A 34 -2.23 17.77 21.71
CA LYS A 34 -3.22 16.96 22.43
C LYS A 34 -2.58 15.84 23.22
N ILE A 35 -1.60 15.15 22.66
CA ILE A 35 -0.90 14.08 23.38
C ILE A 35 -0.12 14.67 24.56
N LEU A 36 0.57 15.78 24.35
CA LEU A 36 1.29 16.48 25.42
C LEU A 36 0.36 17.01 26.52
N SER A 37 -0.91 17.28 26.22
CA SER A 37 -1.94 17.61 27.21
C SER A 37 -2.53 16.38 27.93
N GLY A 38 -2.04 15.16 27.63
CA GLY A 38 -2.43 13.92 28.28
C GLY A 38 -3.48 13.09 27.53
N GLU A 39 -3.88 13.50 26.31
CA GLU A 39 -4.79 12.68 25.49
C GLU A 39 -4.06 11.50 24.88
N LYS A 40 -4.72 10.34 24.78
CA LYS A 40 -4.28 9.19 23.98
C LYS A 40 -4.91 9.25 22.59
N ILE A 41 -4.13 9.10 21.56
CA ILE A 41 -4.59 9.16 20.16
C ILE A 41 -4.29 7.86 19.44
N ALA A 42 -5.31 7.31 18.76
CA ALA A 42 -5.16 6.18 17.86
C ALA A 42 -5.23 6.64 16.39
N LEU A 43 -4.21 6.31 15.59
CA LEU A 43 -4.24 6.46 14.15
C LEU A 43 -4.78 5.17 13.54
N ILE A 44 -5.85 5.28 12.76
CA ILE A 44 -6.49 4.14 12.08
C ILE A 44 -6.57 4.41 10.57
N SER A 45 -6.52 3.35 9.79
CA SER A 45 -6.65 3.38 8.33
C SER A 45 -8.00 2.80 7.88
N ASP A 46 -8.39 3.05 6.66
CA ASP A 46 -9.57 2.43 6.03
C ASP A 46 -9.37 0.92 5.76
N ALA A 47 -8.12 0.49 5.59
CA ALA A 47 -7.75 -0.91 5.43
C ALA A 47 -6.25 -1.11 5.75
N GLY A 48 -5.93 -2.17 6.47
CA GLY A 48 -4.56 -2.53 6.80
C GLY A 48 -3.88 -1.62 7.81
N THR A 49 -2.56 -1.77 7.94
CA THR A 49 -1.72 -1.02 8.88
C THR A 49 -1.56 0.44 8.43
N PRO A 50 -1.84 1.44 9.28
CA PRO A 50 -1.59 2.84 8.97
C PRO A 50 -0.13 3.11 8.59
N GLY A 51 0.10 4.10 7.74
CA GLY A 51 1.45 4.49 7.30
C GLY A 51 2.03 3.66 6.15
N ILE A 52 1.49 2.48 5.87
CA ILE A 52 1.92 1.65 4.74
C ILE A 52 1.13 2.03 3.48
N SER A 53 1.71 2.89 2.65
CA SER A 53 1.06 3.56 1.51
C SER A 53 -0.12 4.48 1.89
N ASP A 54 -0.30 4.73 3.18
CA ASP A 54 -1.27 5.63 3.77
C ASP A 54 -0.56 6.77 4.52
N PRO A 55 -1.25 7.87 4.85
CA PRO A 55 -0.73 8.91 5.73
C PRO A 55 -0.38 8.35 7.13
N GLY A 56 0.66 8.88 7.75
CA GLY A 56 1.07 8.46 9.09
C GLY A 56 2.54 8.70 9.39
N PHE A 57 3.40 8.66 8.37
CA PHE A 57 4.83 8.86 8.55
C PHE A 57 5.15 10.17 9.28
N LEU A 58 4.53 11.28 8.85
CA LEU A 58 4.78 12.59 9.46
C LEU A 58 4.29 12.62 10.92
N ALA A 59 3.14 12.02 11.21
CA ALA A 59 2.62 11.95 12.58
C ALA A 59 3.56 11.16 13.49
N VAL A 60 4.00 9.96 13.08
CA VAL A 60 4.93 9.13 13.82
C VAL A 60 6.26 9.87 14.06
N ARG A 61 6.83 10.42 13.00
CA ARG A 61 8.09 11.16 13.07
C ARG A 61 8.00 12.33 14.05
N THR A 62 6.96 13.17 13.93
CA THR A 62 6.82 14.34 14.80
C THR A 62 6.59 13.94 16.27
N CYS A 63 5.84 12.86 16.52
CA CYS A 63 5.69 12.32 17.88
C CYS A 63 7.06 11.92 18.46
N LEU A 64 7.87 11.17 17.73
CA LEU A 64 9.20 10.75 18.17
C LEU A 64 10.14 11.96 18.39
N GLU A 65 10.10 12.97 17.52
CA GLU A 65 10.86 14.22 17.68
C GLU A 65 10.46 15.01 18.95
N ASN A 66 9.26 14.77 19.48
CA ASN A 66 8.76 15.37 20.73
C ASN A 66 8.82 14.39 21.92
N ASN A 67 9.58 13.30 21.84
CA ASN A 67 9.70 12.27 22.89
C ASN A 67 8.36 11.63 23.27
N ILE A 68 7.41 11.57 22.35
CA ILE A 68 6.14 10.88 22.53
C ILE A 68 6.32 9.43 22.08
N GLU A 69 5.95 8.50 22.96
CA GLU A 69 5.94 7.08 22.64
C GLU A 69 4.92 6.76 21.55
N VAL A 70 5.33 5.95 20.58
CA VAL A 70 4.49 5.48 19.47
C VAL A 70 4.48 3.96 19.46
N GLU A 71 3.32 3.38 19.68
CA GLU A 71 3.10 1.94 19.59
C GLU A 71 2.48 1.57 18.25
N CYS A 72 3.08 0.62 17.54
CA CYS A 72 2.51 0.04 16.33
C CYS A 72 2.01 -1.36 16.64
N LEU A 73 0.70 -1.54 16.64
CA LEU A 73 0.09 -2.85 16.84
C LEU A 73 0.28 -3.72 15.58
N PRO A 74 0.69 -4.99 15.71
CA PRO A 74 0.69 -5.93 14.59
C PRO A 74 -0.67 -6.01 13.94
N GLY A 75 -0.70 -5.92 12.62
CA GLY A 75 -1.96 -5.88 11.88
C GLY A 75 -1.83 -6.35 10.44
N ALA A 76 -2.94 -6.43 9.75
CA ALA A 76 -3.01 -6.87 8.37
C ALA A 76 -2.27 -5.92 7.43
N THR A 77 -1.52 -6.48 6.49
CA THR A 77 -0.98 -5.78 5.33
C THR A 77 -1.18 -6.63 4.08
N ALA A 78 -1.56 -6.04 2.97
CA ALA A 78 -1.76 -6.82 1.74
C ALA A 78 -0.44 -7.32 1.14
N LEU A 79 0.67 -6.62 1.38
CA LEU A 79 1.98 -6.97 0.82
C LEU A 79 2.49 -8.34 1.30
N VAL A 80 2.31 -8.68 2.58
CA VAL A 80 2.85 -9.92 3.14
C VAL A 80 2.15 -11.16 2.57
N PRO A 81 0.81 -11.31 2.61
CA PRO A 81 0.17 -12.47 2.00
C PRO A 81 0.36 -12.54 0.48
N ALA A 82 0.40 -11.41 -0.23
CA ALA A 82 0.71 -11.41 -1.66
C ALA A 82 2.12 -11.95 -1.94
N LEU A 83 3.11 -11.54 -1.15
CA LEU A 83 4.49 -11.99 -1.29
C LEU A 83 4.61 -13.50 -1.02
N VAL A 84 4.06 -13.98 0.09
CA VAL A 84 4.08 -15.40 0.44
C VAL A 84 3.37 -16.25 -0.62
N ASN A 85 2.22 -15.77 -1.13
CA ASN A 85 1.45 -16.48 -2.16
C ASN A 85 2.05 -16.34 -3.57
N SER A 86 3.08 -15.52 -3.77
CA SER A 86 3.61 -15.25 -5.12
C SER A 86 4.31 -16.44 -5.75
N GLY A 87 4.98 -17.28 -4.94
CA GLY A 87 5.89 -18.32 -5.42
C GLY A 87 7.21 -17.77 -5.96
N ILE A 88 7.51 -16.49 -5.71
CA ILE A 88 8.76 -15.80 -6.04
C ILE A 88 9.62 -15.76 -4.77
N PRO A 89 10.96 -15.85 -4.82
CA PRO A 89 11.82 -15.76 -3.63
C PRO A 89 11.53 -14.52 -2.79
N PHE A 90 11.40 -14.69 -1.47
CA PHE A 90 10.96 -13.61 -0.58
C PHE A 90 11.87 -13.37 0.63
N GLU A 91 13.04 -13.98 0.67
CA GLU A 91 14.02 -13.74 1.75
C GLU A 91 14.51 -12.30 1.79
N ARG A 92 14.60 -11.68 0.62
CA ARG A 92 14.99 -10.27 0.45
C ARG A 92 14.04 -9.61 -0.52
N PHE A 93 13.38 -8.53 -0.11
CA PHE A 93 12.45 -7.80 -0.96
C PHE A 93 12.51 -6.29 -0.73
N VAL A 94 11.99 -5.54 -1.67
CA VAL A 94 11.77 -4.10 -1.57
C VAL A 94 10.29 -3.78 -1.76
N PHE A 95 9.76 -2.92 -0.91
CA PHE A 95 8.40 -2.42 -1.03
C PHE A 95 8.40 -1.06 -1.73
N GLU A 96 7.90 -1.02 -2.94
CA GLU A 96 7.81 0.18 -3.79
C GLU A 96 6.48 0.94 -3.61
N GLY A 97 5.45 0.27 -3.10
CA GLY A 97 4.11 0.86 -3.01
C GLY A 97 3.55 1.25 -4.38
N PHE A 98 2.90 2.40 -4.47
CA PHE A 98 2.37 2.91 -5.73
C PHE A 98 3.43 3.65 -6.53
N LEU A 99 3.64 3.24 -7.77
CA LEU A 99 4.52 3.98 -8.70
C LEU A 99 4.00 5.40 -8.95
N PRO A 100 4.89 6.39 -9.15
CA PRO A 100 4.50 7.74 -9.52
C PRO A 100 3.56 7.75 -10.73
N VAL A 101 2.56 8.63 -10.72
CA VAL A 101 1.54 8.66 -11.79
C VAL A 101 2.11 9.17 -13.11
N LYS A 102 2.95 10.21 -13.07
CA LYS A 102 3.57 10.88 -14.23
C LYS A 102 5.03 11.22 -13.96
N LYS A 103 5.30 12.34 -13.29
CA LYS A 103 6.66 12.83 -13.01
C LYS A 103 7.44 11.83 -12.17
N GLY A 104 8.63 11.45 -12.62
CA GLY A 104 9.52 10.52 -11.94
C GLY A 104 9.22 9.02 -12.16
N ARG A 105 8.11 8.65 -12.85
CA ARG A 105 7.76 7.25 -13.10
C ARG A 105 8.80 6.52 -13.94
N LYS A 106 9.19 7.09 -15.08
CA LYS A 106 10.21 6.51 -15.97
C LYS A 106 11.53 6.33 -15.24
N THR A 107 12.02 7.38 -14.59
CA THR A 107 13.27 7.33 -13.82
C THR A 107 13.22 6.30 -12.67
N ARG A 108 12.05 6.10 -12.03
CA ARG A 108 11.92 5.06 -11.02
C ARG A 108 12.03 3.68 -11.62
N LEU A 109 11.31 3.41 -12.71
CA LEU A 109 11.38 2.13 -13.43
C LEU A 109 12.80 1.83 -13.93
N GLU A 110 13.48 2.82 -14.51
CA GLU A 110 14.88 2.67 -14.95
C GLU A 110 15.81 2.28 -13.79
N LYS A 111 15.63 2.85 -12.60
CA LYS A 111 16.41 2.47 -11.41
C LYS A 111 16.11 1.03 -10.97
N LEU A 112 14.86 0.60 -11.11
CA LEU A 112 14.41 -0.72 -10.69
C LEU A 112 14.82 -1.85 -11.65
N THR A 113 15.32 -1.53 -12.86
CA THR A 113 15.90 -2.55 -13.77
C THR A 113 17.12 -3.25 -13.18
N ASN A 114 17.83 -2.59 -12.27
CA ASN A 114 19.01 -3.12 -11.60
C ASN A 114 18.70 -3.69 -10.19
N GLU A 115 17.41 -3.78 -9.81
CA GLU A 115 17.02 -4.34 -8.51
C GLU A 115 17.04 -5.87 -8.61
N ASP A 116 17.83 -6.50 -7.75
CA ASP A 116 18.03 -7.96 -7.68
C ASP A 116 17.09 -8.65 -6.70
N ARG A 117 16.44 -7.88 -5.82
CA ARG A 117 15.49 -8.37 -4.84
C ARG A 117 14.08 -8.41 -5.41
N THR A 118 13.25 -9.22 -4.81
CA THR A 118 11.82 -9.24 -5.13
C THR A 118 11.19 -7.86 -4.85
N MET A 119 10.49 -7.33 -5.84
CA MET A 119 9.84 -6.02 -5.75
C MET A 119 8.35 -6.16 -5.52
N ILE A 120 7.79 -5.34 -4.63
CA ILE A 120 6.37 -5.34 -4.27
C ILE A 120 5.75 -4.00 -4.62
N PHE A 121 4.71 -4.02 -5.45
CA PHE A 121 3.97 -2.83 -5.86
C PHE A 121 2.51 -2.93 -5.46
N TYR A 122 1.91 -1.80 -5.08
CA TYR A 122 0.47 -1.63 -5.01
C TYR A 122 -0.03 -0.97 -6.30
N GLU A 123 -1.19 -1.41 -6.78
CA GLU A 123 -1.75 -0.77 -7.96
C GLU A 123 -3.28 -0.70 -7.93
N SER A 124 -3.80 0.35 -8.52
CA SER A 124 -5.23 0.56 -8.69
C SER A 124 -5.74 -0.12 -9.98
N PRO A 125 -7.03 -0.49 -10.04
CA PRO A 125 -7.57 -1.15 -11.22
C PRO A 125 -7.43 -0.30 -12.48
N HIS A 126 -7.54 1.03 -12.36
CA HIS A 126 -7.46 1.95 -13.49
C HIS A 126 -6.05 2.05 -14.11
N LYS A 127 -5.02 1.59 -13.41
CA LYS A 127 -3.64 1.71 -13.86
C LYS A 127 -2.95 0.37 -14.06
N LEU A 128 -3.60 -0.74 -13.69
CA LEU A 128 -3.00 -2.07 -13.73
C LEU A 128 -2.38 -2.37 -15.11
N LEU A 129 -3.16 -2.29 -16.18
CA LEU A 129 -2.67 -2.58 -17.53
C LEU A 129 -1.52 -1.66 -17.94
N LYS A 130 -1.62 -0.36 -17.61
CA LYS A 130 -0.51 0.56 -17.87
C LYS A 130 0.76 0.13 -17.14
N THR A 131 0.65 -0.23 -15.87
CA THR A 131 1.78 -0.64 -15.03
C THR A 131 2.40 -1.94 -15.53
N LEU A 132 1.59 -2.91 -15.95
CA LEU A 132 2.07 -4.16 -16.55
C LEU A 132 2.79 -3.91 -17.88
N ASN A 133 2.29 -3.02 -18.74
CA ASN A 133 3.00 -2.62 -19.96
C ASN A 133 4.32 -1.90 -19.66
N ASP A 134 4.36 -1.04 -18.65
CA ASP A 134 5.60 -0.41 -18.20
C ASP A 134 6.60 -1.47 -17.68
N PHE A 135 6.14 -2.51 -17.00
CA PHE A 135 6.97 -3.63 -16.54
C PHE A 135 7.49 -4.47 -17.70
N SER A 136 6.66 -4.77 -18.71
CA SER A 136 7.08 -5.45 -19.93
C SER A 136 8.21 -4.70 -20.61
N ASN A 137 8.10 -3.38 -20.73
CA ASN A 137 9.12 -2.52 -21.34
C ASN A 137 10.40 -2.40 -20.51
N SER A 138 10.30 -2.45 -19.17
CA SER A 138 11.44 -2.21 -18.28
C SER A 138 12.12 -3.49 -17.83
N PHE A 139 11.38 -4.56 -17.60
CA PHE A 139 11.88 -5.83 -17.04
C PHE A 139 11.81 -7.00 -17.98
N GLY A 140 11.17 -6.83 -19.16
CA GLY A 140 10.96 -7.85 -20.18
C GLY A 140 9.59 -8.53 -20.08
N ALA A 141 9.08 -8.94 -21.24
CA ALA A 141 7.77 -9.58 -21.39
C ALA A 141 7.69 -10.94 -20.67
N ASP A 142 8.82 -11.66 -20.66
CA ASP A 142 8.93 -13.00 -20.03
C ASP A 142 9.17 -12.95 -18.51
N ARG A 143 9.39 -11.77 -17.95
CA ARG A 143 9.60 -11.60 -16.48
C ARG A 143 8.46 -12.26 -15.72
N LYS A 144 8.81 -13.18 -14.82
CA LYS A 144 7.82 -13.83 -13.95
C LYS A 144 7.33 -12.85 -12.89
N ILE A 145 6.02 -12.76 -12.76
CA ILE A 145 5.32 -11.92 -11.78
C ILE A 145 4.14 -12.66 -11.16
N SER A 146 3.70 -12.16 -10.02
CA SER A 146 2.44 -12.55 -9.40
C SER A 146 1.57 -11.33 -9.19
N VAL A 147 0.29 -11.42 -9.51
CA VAL A 147 -0.70 -10.37 -9.32
C VAL A 147 -1.79 -10.89 -8.42
N SER A 148 -1.86 -10.38 -7.19
CA SER A 148 -2.93 -10.68 -6.23
C SER A 148 -3.94 -9.56 -6.22
N ARG A 149 -5.23 -9.92 -6.21
CA ARG A 149 -6.37 -9.01 -6.25
C ARG A 149 -7.27 -9.25 -5.07
N GLU A 150 -7.79 -8.17 -4.46
CA GLU A 150 -8.85 -8.21 -3.44
C GLU A 150 -8.56 -9.19 -2.29
N ILE A 151 -7.31 -9.25 -1.82
CA ILE A 151 -6.87 -10.14 -0.73
C ILE A 151 -7.81 -9.99 0.48
N THR A 152 -8.25 -11.11 1.05
CA THR A 152 -9.21 -11.24 2.15
C THR A 152 -10.66 -10.85 1.82
N LYS A 153 -10.98 -10.59 0.55
CA LYS A 153 -12.34 -10.24 0.09
C LYS A 153 -12.95 -11.36 -0.75
N ILE A 154 -14.24 -11.26 -1.06
CA ILE A 154 -14.99 -12.29 -1.81
C ILE A 154 -14.37 -12.61 -3.18
N TYR A 155 -13.75 -11.62 -3.83
CA TYR A 155 -13.16 -11.76 -5.15
C TYR A 155 -11.64 -11.87 -5.10
N GLU A 156 -11.11 -12.45 -4.03
CA GLU A 156 -9.67 -12.73 -3.92
C GLU A 156 -9.21 -13.66 -5.03
N GLU A 157 -8.14 -13.27 -5.69
CA GLU A 157 -7.53 -14.03 -6.77
C GLU A 157 -6.02 -13.74 -6.83
N THR A 158 -5.22 -14.77 -7.09
CA THR A 158 -3.79 -14.60 -7.35
C THR A 158 -3.43 -15.29 -8.67
N ILE A 159 -2.96 -14.51 -9.63
CA ILE A 159 -2.54 -14.95 -10.95
C ILE A 159 -1.02 -14.89 -11.03
N ARG A 160 -0.39 -15.93 -11.58
CA ARG A 160 1.06 -16.07 -11.74
C ARG A 160 1.41 -16.35 -13.18
N GLY A 161 2.49 -15.78 -13.67
CA GLY A 161 2.94 -16.02 -15.05
C GLY A 161 3.98 -15.00 -15.51
N SER A 162 4.21 -14.95 -16.81
CA SER A 162 4.96 -13.85 -17.40
C SER A 162 4.15 -12.57 -17.44
N VAL A 163 4.82 -11.44 -17.49
CA VAL A 163 4.16 -10.12 -17.66
C VAL A 163 3.22 -10.13 -18.86
N GLU A 164 3.67 -10.66 -20.00
CA GLU A 164 2.87 -10.75 -21.23
C GLU A 164 1.62 -11.60 -21.04
N HIS A 165 1.77 -12.78 -20.42
CA HIS A 165 0.62 -13.64 -20.13
C HIS A 165 -0.44 -12.90 -19.30
N ILE A 166 -0.02 -12.19 -18.26
CA ILE A 166 -0.93 -11.46 -17.38
C ILE A 166 -1.56 -10.25 -18.09
N ILE A 167 -0.82 -9.54 -18.94
CA ILE A 167 -1.38 -8.48 -19.79
C ILE A 167 -2.52 -9.04 -20.64
N ASN A 168 -2.31 -10.17 -21.32
CA ASN A 168 -3.31 -10.79 -22.18
C ASN A 168 -4.59 -11.16 -21.40
N LEU A 169 -4.45 -11.66 -20.16
CA LEU A 169 -5.61 -11.98 -19.31
C LEU A 169 -6.45 -10.76 -18.92
N PHE A 170 -5.83 -9.60 -18.81
CA PHE A 170 -6.53 -8.35 -18.42
C PHE A 170 -6.91 -7.46 -19.60
N THR A 171 -6.47 -7.76 -20.83
CA THR A 171 -6.78 -6.92 -22.01
C THR A 171 -8.28 -6.89 -22.31
N ASP A 172 -8.95 -8.04 -22.17
CA ASP A 172 -10.38 -8.18 -22.45
C ASP A 172 -11.27 -8.01 -21.20
N LYS A 173 -10.66 -7.76 -20.06
CA LYS A 173 -11.38 -7.62 -18.79
C LYS A 173 -11.09 -6.27 -18.16
N ILE A 174 -12.14 -5.56 -17.75
CA ILE A 174 -11.96 -4.35 -16.94
C ILE A 174 -11.49 -4.75 -15.55
N PRO A 175 -10.23 -4.43 -15.16
CA PRO A 175 -9.74 -4.76 -13.82
C PRO A 175 -10.58 -4.08 -12.74
N LYS A 176 -10.91 -4.82 -11.67
CA LYS A 176 -11.66 -4.29 -10.52
C LYS A 176 -10.95 -4.69 -9.24
N GLY A 177 -11.05 -3.83 -8.23
CA GLY A 177 -10.47 -4.06 -6.91
C GLY A 177 -9.08 -3.47 -6.75
N GLU A 178 -8.39 -3.87 -5.68
CA GLU A 178 -7.06 -3.43 -5.31
C GLU A 178 -6.06 -4.53 -5.61
N PHE A 179 -4.89 -4.16 -6.13
CA PHE A 179 -3.90 -5.10 -6.61
C PHE A 179 -2.57 -4.98 -5.87
N VAL A 180 -1.96 -6.12 -5.64
CA VAL A 180 -0.55 -6.24 -5.25
C VAL A 180 0.18 -7.00 -6.34
N ILE A 181 1.28 -6.44 -6.84
CA ILE A 181 2.11 -7.04 -7.89
C ILE A 181 3.47 -7.36 -7.29
N ILE A 182 3.91 -8.61 -7.46
CA ILE A 182 5.23 -9.10 -7.06
C ILE A 182 6.03 -9.36 -8.34
N VAL A 183 7.27 -8.83 -8.40
CA VAL A 183 8.13 -8.91 -9.59
C VAL A 183 9.50 -9.47 -9.25
#